data_b86ca4eeb098338c49a9cf7c581087e9
#
_entry.id   b86ca4eeb098338c49a9cf7c581087e9
#
_cell.length_a   1.000
_cell.length_b   1.000
_cell.length_c   1.000
_cell.angle_alpha   90.00
_cell.angle_beta   90.00
_cell.angle_gamma   90.00
#
_symmetry.space_group_name_H-M   'P 1'
#
loop_
_entity.id
_entity.type
_entity.pdbx_description
1 polymer ?
#
loop_
_entity_poly.entity_id
_entity_poly.type
_entity_poly.pdbx_seq_one_letter_code
_entity_poly.pdbx_strand_id
1 'polypeptide(L)'
;KIYNERTLYKKKMLKAKDDYERNPSAKLEKDISKFNNIQMARKIQLNSAYGAIGNQYFRYYNLRNAEAITYGGQFSIRWIENKMNEYLNRVLKTKGEDYVIASDTDSIYLNMGPLVETVYKGREKTDESVVTFLNKVSEMELEPYIQSSYEELAEYVSAYDQKMIMKRENIASSGIWTAKKRYMLNVWDSEGVRYNKPKLKMMGIEAVKSSTPAPCRAAIKDAINIMMNGTESDLLSFIDSFKDEFNSLPPEDIAFPRSVNGLRKFKASGTVYTKGTPLHVRGT
;
A
#
# COMPACT_ATOMS: atom_id res chain seq x y z
N LYS A 1 11.74 -8.50 21.33
CA LYS A 1 10.46 -9.02 21.82
C LYS A 1 9.27 -8.46 21.01
N ILE A 2 9.04 -7.15 20.96
CA ILE A 2 7.90 -6.50 20.27
C ILE A 2 7.85 -6.88 18.76
N TYR A 3 8.98 -6.86 18.06
CA TYR A 3 9.08 -7.25 16.66
C TYR A 3 8.62 -8.70 16.44
N ASN A 4 9.10 -9.63 17.25
CA ASN A 4 8.73 -11.04 17.13
C ASN A 4 7.23 -11.27 17.43
N GLU A 5 6.68 -10.57 18.42
CA GLU A 5 5.24 -10.61 18.70
C GLU A 5 4.42 -10.07 17.51
N ARG A 6 4.83 -8.93 16.92
CA ARG A 6 4.19 -8.42 15.70
C ARG A 6 4.21 -9.44 14.58
N THR A 7 5.36 -10.03 14.30
CA THR A 7 5.51 -11.03 13.24
C THR A 7 4.63 -12.25 13.48
N LEU A 8 4.56 -12.74 14.71
CA LEU A 8 3.68 -13.86 15.08
C LEU A 8 2.21 -13.56 14.82
N TYR A 9 1.72 -12.40 15.30
CA TYR A 9 0.31 -12.04 15.13
C TYR A 9 -0.03 -11.65 13.70
N LYS A 10 0.92 -11.08 12.94
CA LYS A 10 0.76 -10.85 11.50
C LYS A 10 0.58 -12.17 10.76
N LYS A 11 1.40 -13.18 11.03
CA LYS A 11 1.28 -14.51 10.42
C LYS A 11 -0.07 -15.17 10.76
N LYS A 12 -0.53 -15.09 12.02
CA LYS A 12 -1.85 -15.60 12.44
C LYS A 12 -2.99 -14.88 11.70
N MET A 13 -2.90 -13.56 11.56
CA MET A 13 -3.88 -12.77 10.82
C MET A 13 -3.94 -13.16 9.35
N LEU A 14 -2.80 -13.30 8.68
CA LEU A 14 -2.74 -13.67 7.26
C LEU A 14 -3.30 -15.07 7.02
N LYS A 15 -2.96 -16.04 7.89
CA LYS A 15 -3.55 -17.38 7.83
C LYS A 15 -5.07 -17.33 7.99
N ALA A 16 -5.57 -16.61 8.98
CA ALA A 16 -7.03 -16.48 9.20
C ALA A 16 -7.73 -15.79 8.00
N LYS A 17 -7.06 -14.85 7.31
CA LYS A 17 -7.57 -14.23 6.08
C LYS A 17 -7.62 -15.22 4.92
N ASP A 18 -6.58 -16.01 4.72
CA ASP A 18 -6.55 -17.03 3.66
C ASP A 18 -7.63 -18.10 3.90
N ASP A 19 -7.78 -18.57 5.14
CA ASP A 19 -8.85 -19.50 5.54
C ASP A 19 -10.25 -18.87 5.32
N TYR A 20 -10.41 -17.57 5.58
CA TYR A 20 -11.67 -16.84 5.37
C TYR A 20 -12.03 -16.69 3.88
N GLU A 21 -11.06 -16.43 3.00
CA GLU A 21 -11.32 -16.36 1.55
C GLU A 21 -11.81 -17.71 0.99
N ARG A 22 -11.37 -18.82 1.59
CA ARG A 22 -11.79 -20.18 1.20
C ARG A 22 -13.13 -20.58 1.82
N ASN A 23 -13.34 -20.27 3.09
CA ASN A 23 -14.54 -20.64 3.84
C ASN A 23 -14.90 -19.57 4.88
N PRO A 24 -15.70 -18.56 4.50
CA PRO A 24 -16.08 -17.46 5.38
C PRO A 24 -16.80 -17.92 6.65
N SER A 25 -16.38 -17.44 7.81
CA SER A 25 -17.07 -17.69 9.09
C SER A 25 -16.92 -16.52 10.05
N ALA A 26 -17.94 -16.29 10.90
CA ALA A 26 -17.92 -15.24 11.91
C ALA A 26 -16.78 -15.40 12.93
N LYS A 27 -16.32 -16.62 13.17
CA LYS A 27 -15.17 -16.92 14.03
C LYS A 27 -13.88 -16.39 13.39
N LEU A 28 -13.65 -16.70 12.12
CA LEU A 28 -12.47 -16.22 11.39
C LEU A 28 -12.45 -14.69 11.28
N GLU A 29 -13.59 -14.06 11.05
CA GLU A 29 -13.70 -12.59 11.04
C GLU A 29 -13.27 -11.96 12.38
N LYS A 30 -13.71 -12.52 13.50
CA LYS A 30 -13.29 -12.10 14.85
C LYS A 30 -11.79 -12.33 15.07
N ASP A 31 -11.26 -13.46 14.63
CA ASP A 31 -9.83 -13.79 14.76
C ASP A 31 -8.97 -12.84 13.91
N ILE A 32 -9.37 -12.53 12.67
CA ILE A 32 -8.72 -11.53 11.81
C ILE A 32 -8.67 -10.18 12.51
N SER A 33 -9.81 -9.70 13.01
CA SER A 33 -9.90 -8.43 13.73
C SER A 33 -8.99 -8.41 14.96
N LYS A 34 -9.05 -9.44 15.79
CA LYS A 34 -8.22 -9.59 16.99
C LYS A 34 -6.73 -9.57 16.69
N PHE A 35 -6.28 -10.41 15.75
CA PHE A 35 -4.86 -10.49 15.40
C PHE A 35 -4.38 -9.22 14.72
N ASN A 36 -5.22 -8.57 13.89
CA ASN A 36 -4.92 -7.31 13.27
C ASN A 36 -4.71 -6.20 14.31
N ASN A 37 -5.57 -6.10 15.30
CA ASN A 37 -5.45 -5.10 16.38
C ASN A 37 -4.16 -5.28 17.18
N ILE A 38 -3.80 -6.52 17.52
CA ILE A 38 -2.57 -6.80 18.26
C ILE A 38 -1.33 -6.46 17.42
N GLN A 39 -1.25 -6.95 16.16
CA GLN A 39 -0.10 -6.67 15.31
C GLN A 39 0.02 -5.17 14.99
N MET A 40 -1.09 -4.46 14.84
CA MET A 40 -1.10 -3.02 14.58
C MET A 40 -0.61 -2.23 15.80
N ALA A 41 -1.04 -2.59 17.02
CA ALA A 41 -0.53 -1.98 18.25
C ALA A 41 1.01 -2.14 18.35
N ARG A 42 1.54 -3.34 18.02
CA ARG A 42 3.00 -3.58 18.01
C ARG A 42 3.70 -2.80 16.91
N LYS A 43 3.08 -2.65 15.72
CA LYS A 43 3.61 -1.81 14.64
C LYS A 43 3.73 -0.35 15.07
N ILE A 44 2.71 0.19 15.73
CA ILE A 44 2.72 1.56 16.26
C ILE A 44 3.84 1.73 17.28
N GLN A 45 4.02 0.79 18.23
CA GLN A 45 5.09 0.82 19.21
C GLN A 45 6.49 0.86 18.56
N LEU A 46 6.72 0.05 17.51
CA LEU A 46 8.00 0.04 16.78
C LEU A 46 8.25 1.36 16.06
N ASN A 47 7.24 1.88 15.37
CA ASN A 47 7.36 3.16 14.65
C ASN A 47 7.54 4.34 15.62
N SER A 48 6.93 4.28 16.81
CA SER A 48 7.08 5.29 17.86
C SER A 48 8.51 5.34 18.42
N ALA A 49 9.23 4.23 18.45
CA ALA A 49 10.62 4.20 18.88
C ALA A 49 11.51 5.05 17.95
N TYR A 50 11.35 4.91 16.63
CA TYR A 50 12.05 5.78 15.67
C TYR A 50 11.63 7.26 15.82
N GLY A 51 10.32 7.52 15.88
CA GLY A 51 9.80 8.88 16.06
C GLY A 51 10.31 9.55 17.35
N ALA A 52 10.46 8.77 18.42
CA ALA A 52 11.00 9.28 19.69
C ALA A 52 12.47 9.71 19.57
N ILE A 53 13.32 8.94 18.87
CA ILE A 53 14.74 9.31 18.66
C ILE A 53 14.86 10.67 17.95
N GLY A 54 13.96 10.99 17.02
CA GLY A 54 13.91 12.27 16.32
C GLY A 54 13.17 13.40 17.07
N ASN A 55 12.64 13.15 18.26
CA ASN A 55 11.90 14.14 19.03
C ASN A 55 12.79 14.81 20.08
N GLN A 56 12.97 16.13 19.98
CA GLN A 56 13.82 16.94 20.87
C GLN A 56 13.48 16.83 22.37
N TYR A 57 12.27 16.45 22.73
CA TYR A 57 11.83 16.27 24.12
C TYR A 57 12.06 14.86 24.67
N PHE A 58 12.55 13.93 23.82
CA PHE A 58 12.82 12.58 24.25
C PHE A 58 14.18 12.47 24.93
N ARG A 59 14.25 11.73 26.02
CA ARG A 59 15.50 11.58 26.82
C ARG A 59 16.70 11.11 25.99
N TYR A 60 16.45 10.26 24.99
CA TYR A 60 17.49 9.70 24.11
C TYR A 60 17.42 10.33 22.71
N TYR A 61 17.02 11.60 22.62
CA TYR A 61 17.01 12.33 21.37
C TYR A 61 18.39 12.35 20.72
N ASN A 62 18.46 11.96 19.46
CA ASN A 62 19.65 12.06 18.65
C ASN A 62 19.27 12.23 17.18
N LEU A 63 19.36 13.47 16.69
CA LEU A 63 19.00 13.81 15.33
C LEU A 63 19.87 13.07 14.29
N ARG A 64 21.18 12.95 14.56
CA ARG A 64 22.10 12.24 13.65
C ARG A 64 21.73 10.77 13.46
N ASN A 65 21.29 10.10 14.54
CA ASN A 65 20.81 8.72 14.44
C ASN A 65 19.50 8.64 13.63
N ALA A 66 18.59 9.59 13.81
CA ALA A 66 17.34 9.63 13.04
C ALA A 66 17.61 9.89 11.55
N GLU A 67 18.52 10.81 11.22
CA GLU A 67 18.96 11.08 9.85
C GLU A 67 19.67 9.87 9.24
N ALA A 68 20.58 9.21 9.97
CA ALA A 68 21.29 8.02 9.51
C ALA A 68 20.32 6.88 9.13
N ILE A 69 19.26 6.68 9.92
CA ILE A 69 18.22 5.69 9.59
C ILE A 69 17.50 6.02 8.28
N THR A 70 17.14 7.29 8.06
CA THR A 70 16.46 7.70 6.84
C THR A 70 17.37 7.67 5.60
N TYR A 71 18.62 8.14 5.72
CA TYR A 71 19.59 8.06 4.63
C TYR A 71 19.97 6.61 4.30
N GLY A 72 20.16 5.77 5.32
CA GLY A 72 20.38 4.34 5.15
C GLY A 72 19.23 3.67 4.40
N GLY A 73 17.98 4.01 4.74
CA GLY A 73 16.79 3.53 4.03
C GLY A 73 16.76 3.96 2.56
N GLN A 74 17.03 5.25 2.28
CA GLN A 74 17.11 5.76 0.90
C GLN A 74 18.22 5.09 0.09
N PHE A 75 19.37 4.87 0.70
CA PHE A 75 20.49 4.18 0.04
C PHE A 75 20.14 2.73 -0.25
N SER A 76 19.57 2.02 0.71
CA SER A 76 19.19 0.62 0.58
C SER A 76 18.15 0.39 -0.52
N ILE A 77 17.13 1.25 -0.63
CA ILE A 77 16.10 1.08 -1.67
C ILE A 77 16.66 1.34 -3.07
N ARG A 78 17.52 2.35 -3.25
CA ARG A 78 18.18 2.62 -4.52
C ARG A 78 19.16 1.51 -4.93
N TRP A 79 19.86 0.94 -3.95
CA TRP A 79 20.73 -0.21 -4.17
C TRP A 79 19.94 -1.38 -4.76
N ILE A 80 18.83 -1.75 -4.13
CA ILE A 80 17.98 -2.84 -4.60
C ILE A 80 17.33 -2.54 -5.95
N GLU A 81 16.90 -1.30 -6.19
CA GLU A 81 16.38 -0.85 -7.50
C GLU A 81 17.38 -1.15 -8.62
N ASN A 82 18.64 -0.73 -8.45
CA ASN A 82 19.69 -1.00 -9.43
C ASN A 82 19.97 -2.50 -9.59
N LYS A 83 20.11 -3.24 -8.48
CA LYS A 83 20.37 -4.69 -8.50
C LYS A 83 19.24 -5.47 -9.18
N MET A 84 17.99 -5.09 -8.94
CA MET A 84 16.84 -5.74 -9.58
C MET A 84 16.76 -5.46 -11.08
N ASN A 85 17.07 -4.24 -11.51
CA ASN A 85 17.17 -3.91 -12.93
C ASN A 85 18.32 -4.69 -13.61
N GLU A 86 19.49 -4.78 -13.00
CA GLU A 86 20.61 -5.60 -13.48
C GLU A 86 20.21 -7.08 -13.61
N TYR A 87 19.55 -7.63 -12.57
CA TYR A 87 19.10 -9.00 -12.54
C TYR A 87 18.11 -9.32 -13.67
N LEU A 88 17.06 -8.50 -13.80
CA LEU A 88 16.02 -8.73 -14.80
C LEU A 88 16.54 -8.52 -16.22
N ASN A 89 17.41 -7.53 -16.47
CA ASN A 89 18.06 -7.37 -17.76
C ASN A 89 18.90 -8.60 -18.14
N ARG A 90 19.61 -9.20 -17.17
CA ARG A 90 20.38 -10.43 -17.40
C ARG A 90 19.49 -11.62 -17.72
N VAL A 91 18.41 -11.83 -16.94
CA VAL A 91 17.49 -12.95 -17.11
C VAL A 91 16.71 -12.87 -18.42
N LEU A 92 16.23 -11.68 -18.77
CA LEU A 92 15.43 -11.43 -19.96
C LEU A 92 16.30 -11.15 -21.20
N LYS A 93 17.62 -11.10 -21.04
CA LYS A 93 18.59 -10.80 -22.12
C LYS A 93 18.35 -9.45 -22.80
N THR A 94 17.89 -8.46 -22.02
CA THR A 94 17.73 -7.06 -22.42
C THR A 94 18.93 -6.22 -21.96
N LYS A 95 19.00 -4.96 -22.41
CA LYS A 95 20.06 -4.04 -22.01
C LYS A 95 19.48 -2.67 -21.67
N GLY A 96 19.66 -2.27 -20.40
CA GLY A 96 19.28 -0.93 -19.96
C GLY A 96 17.77 -0.69 -19.84
N GLU A 97 16.97 -1.77 -19.82
CA GLU A 97 15.54 -1.67 -19.56
C GLU A 97 15.29 -1.42 -18.08
N ASP A 98 14.32 -0.55 -17.79
CA ASP A 98 13.89 -0.26 -16.43
C ASP A 98 12.67 -1.10 -16.07
N TYR A 99 12.87 -2.12 -15.25
CA TYR A 99 11.82 -3.00 -14.74
C TYR A 99 11.25 -2.53 -13.41
N VAL A 100 11.91 -1.58 -12.74
CA VAL A 100 11.41 -0.99 -11.49
C VAL A 100 10.54 0.20 -11.80
N ILE A 101 9.24 0.00 -11.91
CA ILE A 101 8.26 1.03 -12.30
C ILE A 101 8.17 2.15 -11.26
N ALA A 102 8.28 1.80 -9.98
CA ALA A 102 8.19 2.74 -8.87
C ALA A 102 8.86 2.18 -7.62
N SER A 103 9.30 3.07 -6.74
CA SER A 103 9.75 2.75 -5.38
C SER A 103 9.09 3.69 -4.36
N ASP A 104 8.80 3.17 -3.17
CA ASP A 104 8.28 3.99 -2.07
C ASP A 104 8.84 3.50 -0.73
N THR A 105 9.73 4.29 -0.15
CA THR A 105 10.33 4.13 1.18
C THR A 105 11.08 2.80 1.36
N ASP A 106 10.38 1.68 1.42
CA ASP A 106 10.88 0.33 1.68
C ASP A 106 10.31 -0.73 0.73
N SER A 107 9.66 -0.31 -0.35
CA SER A 107 9.09 -1.20 -1.37
C SER A 107 9.45 -0.77 -2.78
N ILE A 108 9.59 -1.77 -3.67
CA ILE A 108 9.76 -1.59 -5.11
C ILE A 108 8.60 -2.27 -5.85
N TYR A 109 8.27 -1.75 -7.02
CA TYR A 109 7.25 -2.29 -7.92
C TYR A 109 7.92 -2.71 -9.21
N LEU A 110 7.84 -4.01 -9.52
CA LEU A 110 8.50 -4.63 -10.67
C LEU A 110 7.51 -4.89 -11.80
N ASN A 111 7.86 -4.52 -13.02
CA ASN A 111 7.15 -4.94 -14.22
C ASN A 111 7.59 -6.36 -14.60
N MET A 112 6.80 -7.34 -14.21
CA MET A 112 7.06 -8.75 -14.54
C MET A 112 6.36 -9.20 -15.83
N GLY A 113 5.65 -8.31 -16.53
CA GLY A 113 4.96 -8.59 -17.79
C GLY A 113 5.87 -9.26 -18.82
N PRO A 114 7.04 -8.70 -19.17
CA PRO A 114 7.97 -9.29 -20.14
C PRO A 114 8.45 -10.70 -19.77
N LEU A 115 8.63 -11.00 -18.48
CA LEU A 115 8.97 -12.34 -18.01
C LEU A 115 7.81 -13.31 -18.22
N VAL A 116 6.58 -12.90 -17.86
CA VAL A 116 5.38 -13.71 -18.06
C VAL A 116 5.16 -13.99 -19.54
N GLU A 117 5.26 -13.01 -20.40
CA GLU A 117 5.11 -13.17 -21.85
C GLU A 117 6.15 -14.13 -22.43
N THR A 118 7.40 -14.05 -21.95
CA THR A 118 8.47 -14.96 -22.41
C THR A 118 8.20 -16.40 -22.00
N VAL A 119 7.77 -16.64 -20.76
CA VAL A 119 7.55 -18.00 -20.22
C VAL A 119 6.27 -18.63 -20.75
N TYR A 120 5.21 -17.84 -20.95
CA TYR A 120 3.91 -18.33 -21.44
C TYR A 120 3.78 -18.27 -22.97
N LYS A 121 4.82 -17.93 -23.71
CA LYS A 121 4.80 -17.95 -25.17
C LYS A 121 4.42 -19.34 -25.69
N GLY A 122 3.24 -19.42 -26.34
CA GLY A 122 2.71 -20.69 -26.87
C GLY A 122 2.11 -21.64 -25.83
N ARG A 123 1.85 -21.17 -24.62
CA ARG A 123 1.19 -21.95 -23.55
C ARG A 123 -0.11 -21.28 -23.13
N GLU A 124 -1.02 -22.06 -22.56
CA GLU A 124 -2.23 -21.51 -21.96
C GLU A 124 -1.87 -20.60 -20.77
N LYS A 125 -2.45 -19.41 -20.77
CA LYS A 125 -2.20 -18.35 -19.78
C LYS A 125 -3.49 -18.06 -19.02
N THR A 126 -3.60 -18.58 -17.80
CA THR A 126 -4.67 -18.22 -16.86
C THR A 126 -4.12 -17.33 -15.75
N ASP A 127 -4.95 -16.46 -15.20
CA ASP A 127 -4.54 -15.58 -14.10
C ASP A 127 -3.98 -16.37 -12.91
N GLU A 128 -4.63 -17.48 -12.55
CA GLU A 128 -4.17 -18.36 -11.46
C GLU A 128 -2.80 -18.96 -11.73
N SER A 129 -2.54 -19.43 -12.97
CA SER A 129 -1.24 -19.98 -13.35
C SER A 129 -0.14 -18.94 -13.29
N VAL A 130 -0.42 -17.72 -13.76
CA VAL A 130 0.53 -16.59 -13.74
C VAL A 130 0.83 -16.17 -12.30
N VAL A 131 -0.18 -16.02 -11.46
CA VAL A 131 0.03 -15.62 -10.05
C VAL A 131 0.81 -16.70 -9.29
N THR A 132 0.53 -17.97 -9.55
CA THR A 132 1.27 -19.09 -8.95
C THR A 132 2.72 -19.11 -9.42
N PHE A 133 2.96 -18.89 -10.70
CA PHE A 133 4.31 -18.77 -11.27
C PHE A 133 5.07 -17.59 -10.64
N LEU A 134 4.48 -16.39 -10.62
CA LEU A 134 5.12 -15.22 -10.05
C LEU A 134 5.40 -15.36 -8.56
N ASN A 135 4.53 -16.04 -7.80
CA ASN A 135 4.79 -16.34 -6.40
C ASN A 135 6.04 -17.21 -6.25
N LYS A 136 6.15 -18.29 -7.05
CA LYS A 136 7.33 -19.16 -7.03
C LYS A 136 8.60 -18.42 -7.43
N VAL A 137 8.57 -17.64 -8.50
CA VAL A 137 9.71 -16.82 -8.93
C VAL A 137 10.14 -15.85 -7.81
N SER A 138 9.18 -15.23 -7.15
CA SER A 138 9.49 -14.33 -6.04
C SER A 138 10.18 -15.04 -4.88
N GLU A 139 9.66 -16.18 -4.45
CA GLU A 139 10.19 -16.93 -3.31
C GLU A 139 11.53 -17.63 -3.62
N MET A 140 11.69 -18.17 -4.82
CA MET A 140 12.85 -19.02 -5.17
C MET A 140 13.99 -18.25 -5.81
N GLU A 141 13.71 -17.12 -6.46
CA GLU A 141 14.70 -16.37 -7.25
C GLU A 141 14.88 -14.94 -6.72
N LEU A 142 13.79 -14.15 -6.64
CA LEU A 142 13.91 -12.73 -6.34
C LEU A 142 14.26 -12.46 -4.88
N GLU A 143 13.58 -13.10 -3.93
CA GLU A 143 13.88 -12.92 -2.49
C GLU A 143 15.30 -13.35 -2.12
N PRO A 144 15.83 -14.52 -2.58
CA PRO A 144 17.22 -14.89 -2.33
C PRO A 144 18.22 -13.92 -2.98
N TYR A 145 17.94 -13.44 -4.21
CA TYR A 145 18.82 -12.47 -4.87
C TYR A 145 18.84 -11.13 -4.12
N ILE A 146 17.68 -10.65 -3.67
CA ILE A 146 17.58 -9.44 -2.83
C ILE A 146 18.35 -9.63 -1.53
N GLN A 147 18.23 -10.80 -0.89
CA GLN A 147 18.95 -11.11 0.35
C GLN A 147 20.47 -11.03 0.14
N SER A 148 20.99 -11.68 -0.91
CA SER A 148 22.43 -11.62 -1.22
C SER A 148 22.89 -10.19 -1.58
N SER A 149 22.03 -9.42 -2.23
CA SER A 149 22.30 -8.01 -2.55
C SER A 149 22.36 -7.12 -1.30
N TYR A 150 21.56 -7.42 -0.28
CA TYR A 150 21.67 -6.74 1.02
C TYR A 150 22.88 -7.17 1.82
N GLU A 151 23.35 -8.41 1.69
CA GLU A 151 24.61 -8.87 2.28
C GLU A 151 25.79 -8.14 1.64
N GLU A 152 25.82 -8.02 0.32
CA GLU A 152 26.82 -7.21 -0.42
C GLU A 152 26.81 -5.75 0.02
N LEU A 153 25.61 -5.16 0.19
CA LEU A 153 25.46 -3.80 0.69
C LEU A 153 26.03 -3.67 2.12
N ALA A 154 25.73 -4.61 2.99
CA ALA A 154 26.22 -4.61 4.38
C ALA A 154 27.74 -4.66 4.45
N GLU A 155 28.38 -5.46 3.61
CA GLU A 155 29.84 -5.51 3.47
C GLU A 155 30.38 -4.17 2.95
N TYR A 156 29.76 -3.62 1.90
CA TYR A 156 30.17 -2.35 1.29
C TYR A 156 30.18 -1.18 2.30
N VAL A 157 29.13 -1.11 3.16
CA VAL A 157 29.03 -0.06 4.18
C VAL A 157 29.68 -0.45 5.52
N SER A 158 30.36 -1.60 5.61
CA SER A 158 30.93 -2.14 6.84
C SER A 158 29.91 -2.19 7.99
N ALA A 159 28.69 -2.65 7.71
CA ALA A 159 27.64 -2.75 8.68
C ALA A 159 27.97 -3.80 9.76
N TYR A 160 27.61 -3.52 11.01
CA TYR A 160 27.81 -4.46 12.12
C TYR A 160 27.02 -5.77 11.93
N ASP A 161 25.82 -5.66 11.35
CA ASP A 161 24.93 -6.80 11.12
C ASP A 161 23.93 -6.48 9.99
N GLN A 162 23.60 -7.47 9.15
CA GLN A 162 22.61 -7.34 8.09
C GLN A 162 21.22 -7.73 8.62
N LYS A 163 20.27 -6.78 8.64
CA LYS A 163 18.90 -6.97 9.12
C LYS A 163 17.83 -6.58 8.12
N MET A 164 18.23 -6.12 6.94
CA MET A 164 17.27 -5.74 5.89
C MET A 164 16.68 -7.01 5.27
N ILE A 165 15.35 -7.08 5.22
CA ILE A 165 14.61 -8.19 4.63
C ILE A 165 13.51 -7.60 3.77
N MET A 166 13.51 -7.93 2.49
CA MET A 166 12.42 -7.60 1.59
C MET A 166 11.72 -8.88 1.15
N LYS A 167 10.38 -8.85 1.16
CA LYS A 167 9.55 -9.97 0.74
C LYS A 167 8.48 -9.51 -0.21
N ARG A 168 7.98 -10.43 -1.03
CA ARG A 168 6.86 -10.16 -1.91
C ARG A 168 5.61 -9.79 -1.08
N GLU A 169 5.02 -8.62 -1.36
CA GLU A 169 3.77 -8.19 -0.76
C GLU A 169 2.57 -8.50 -1.66
N ASN A 170 2.59 -7.98 -2.88
CA ASN A 170 1.43 -8.08 -3.77
C ASN A 170 1.83 -8.64 -5.13
N ILE A 171 0.90 -9.37 -5.74
CA ILE A 171 0.91 -9.70 -7.17
C ILE A 171 -0.36 -9.07 -7.75
N ALA A 172 -0.18 -8.19 -8.73
CA ALA A 172 -1.26 -7.48 -9.38
C ALA A 172 -1.19 -7.67 -10.90
N SER A 173 -2.36 -7.73 -11.54
CA SER A 173 -2.45 -7.83 -13.01
C SER A 173 -2.19 -6.50 -13.70
N SER A 174 -2.53 -5.39 -13.03
CA SER A 174 -2.37 -4.03 -13.54
C SER A 174 -2.17 -3.05 -12.41
N GLY A 175 -1.56 -1.90 -12.73
CA GLY A 175 -1.35 -0.82 -11.79
C GLY A 175 -1.21 0.53 -12.48
N ILE A 176 -1.69 1.58 -11.83
CA ILE A 176 -1.59 2.96 -12.32
C ILE A 176 -0.99 3.81 -11.20
N TRP A 177 0.08 4.53 -11.52
CA TRP A 177 0.73 5.51 -10.64
C TRP A 177 0.48 6.90 -11.19
N THR A 178 -0.33 7.70 -10.50
CA THR A 178 -0.68 9.06 -10.92
C THR A 178 0.28 10.12 -10.38
N ALA A 179 0.91 9.84 -9.26
CA ALA A 179 1.93 10.68 -8.64
C ALA A 179 2.64 9.92 -7.52
N LYS A 180 3.67 10.53 -6.92
CA LYS A 180 4.36 10.01 -5.73
C LYS A 180 3.33 9.72 -4.62
N LYS A 181 3.34 8.50 -4.08
CA LYS A 181 2.41 8.00 -3.04
C LYS A 181 0.93 7.99 -3.46
N ARG A 182 0.66 8.01 -4.75
CA ARG A 182 -0.70 7.96 -5.31
C ARG A 182 -0.77 6.90 -6.40
N TYR A 183 -1.30 5.74 -6.06
CA TYR A 183 -1.40 4.61 -6.98
C TYR A 183 -2.60 3.72 -6.69
N MET A 184 -2.93 2.90 -7.66
CA MET A 184 -3.95 1.87 -7.58
C MET A 184 -3.47 0.61 -8.27
N LEU A 185 -3.78 -0.55 -7.67
CA LEU A 185 -3.37 -1.88 -8.12
C LEU A 185 -4.56 -2.83 -8.13
N ASN A 186 -4.64 -3.66 -9.16
CA ASN A 186 -5.60 -4.75 -9.25
C ASN A 186 -4.94 -6.04 -8.71
N VAL A 187 -5.09 -6.29 -7.40
CA VAL A 187 -4.31 -7.29 -6.63
C VAL A 187 -4.98 -8.65 -6.63
N TRP A 188 -4.27 -9.68 -7.08
CA TRP A 188 -4.67 -11.07 -7.02
C TRP A 188 -4.17 -11.82 -5.79
N ASP A 189 -3.01 -11.43 -5.27
CA ASP A 189 -2.40 -12.04 -4.07
C ASP A 189 -1.76 -10.96 -3.21
N SER A 190 -2.05 -10.98 -1.93
CA SER A 190 -1.47 -10.06 -0.96
C SER A 190 -0.87 -10.83 0.21
N GLU A 191 0.46 -10.84 0.30
CA GLU A 191 1.23 -11.51 1.37
C GLU A 191 0.87 -13.01 1.54
N GLY A 192 0.54 -13.70 0.41
CA GLY A 192 0.16 -15.12 0.40
C GLY A 192 -1.35 -15.36 0.56
N VAL A 193 -2.16 -14.32 0.77
CA VAL A 193 -3.62 -14.43 0.72
C VAL A 193 -4.07 -14.30 -0.73
N ARG A 194 -4.54 -15.42 -1.30
CA ARG A 194 -5.02 -15.51 -2.69
C ARG A 194 -6.49 -15.11 -2.75
N TYR A 195 -6.83 -14.18 -3.66
CA TYR A 195 -8.20 -13.74 -3.89
C TYR A 195 -8.83 -14.50 -5.06
N ASN A 196 -10.12 -14.84 -4.94
CA ASN A 196 -10.89 -15.46 -6.02
C ASN A 196 -11.18 -14.49 -7.18
N LYS A 197 -11.23 -13.19 -6.86
CA LYS A 197 -11.31 -12.07 -7.81
C LYS A 197 -10.34 -11.00 -7.37
N PRO A 198 -9.72 -10.27 -8.30
CA PRO A 198 -8.76 -9.24 -7.92
C PRO A 198 -9.41 -8.17 -7.05
N LYS A 199 -8.68 -7.72 -6.04
CA LYS A 199 -9.12 -6.64 -5.14
C LYS A 199 -8.37 -5.35 -5.48
N LEU A 200 -9.11 -4.26 -5.58
CA LEU A 200 -8.57 -2.94 -5.84
C LEU A 200 -7.86 -2.40 -4.57
N LYS A 201 -6.53 -2.26 -4.64
CA LYS A 201 -5.72 -1.59 -3.62
C LYS A 201 -5.43 -0.16 -4.07
N MET A 202 -5.78 0.82 -3.25
CA MET A 202 -5.58 2.24 -3.55
C MET A 202 -4.78 2.92 -2.45
N MET A 203 -3.86 3.79 -2.83
CA MET A 203 -3.06 4.61 -1.92
C MET A 203 -3.09 6.08 -2.36
N GLY A 204 -3.37 6.98 -1.41
CA GLY A 204 -3.35 8.42 -1.64
C GLY A 204 -4.43 8.98 -2.57
N ILE A 205 -5.32 8.13 -3.09
CA ILE A 205 -6.42 8.50 -3.98
C ILE A 205 -7.59 9.07 -3.17
N GLU A 206 -8.37 9.98 -3.75
CA GLU A 206 -9.51 10.63 -3.11
C GLU A 206 -10.59 9.64 -2.67
N ALA A 207 -10.71 8.52 -3.35
CA ALA A 207 -11.64 7.44 -3.00
C ALA A 207 -11.44 6.82 -1.60
N VAL A 208 -10.25 6.98 -1.00
CA VAL A 208 -9.96 6.47 0.36
C VAL A 208 -9.93 7.56 1.42
N LYS A 209 -10.10 8.83 1.03
CA LYS A 209 -10.08 9.98 1.96
C LYS A 209 -11.45 10.21 2.56
N SER A 210 -11.54 10.34 3.88
CA SER A 210 -12.78 10.65 4.59
C SER A 210 -13.32 12.05 4.28
N SER A 211 -12.47 12.95 3.78
CA SER A 211 -12.89 14.31 3.35
C SER A 211 -13.55 14.35 1.98
N THR A 212 -13.58 13.25 1.23
CA THR A 212 -14.30 13.17 -0.06
C THR A 212 -15.73 12.70 0.21
N PRO A 213 -16.75 13.30 -0.41
CA PRO A 213 -18.14 12.87 -0.27
C PRO A 213 -18.34 11.39 -0.61
N ALA A 214 -19.27 10.73 0.05
CA ALA A 214 -19.48 9.29 -0.10
C ALA A 214 -19.83 8.86 -1.54
N PRO A 215 -20.76 9.56 -2.27
CA PRO A 215 -21.04 9.24 -3.67
C PRO A 215 -19.80 9.38 -4.56
N CYS A 216 -19.01 10.44 -4.39
CA CYS A 216 -17.77 10.63 -5.14
C CYS A 216 -16.73 9.51 -4.86
N ARG A 217 -16.63 9.04 -3.61
CA ARG A 217 -15.73 7.92 -3.28
C ARG A 217 -16.14 6.61 -3.96
N ALA A 218 -17.44 6.36 -4.04
CA ALA A 218 -17.99 5.21 -4.76
C ALA A 218 -17.70 5.33 -6.26
N ALA A 219 -18.09 6.44 -6.87
CA ALA A 219 -17.89 6.69 -8.29
C ALA A 219 -16.41 6.62 -8.71
N ILE A 220 -15.47 7.16 -7.91
CA ILE A 220 -14.03 7.04 -8.20
C ILE A 220 -13.59 5.57 -8.19
N LYS A 221 -14.08 4.74 -7.26
CA LYS A 221 -13.77 3.31 -7.23
C LYS A 221 -14.29 2.57 -8.46
N ASP A 222 -15.52 2.89 -8.86
CA ASP A 222 -16.15 2.27 -10.03
C ASP A 222 -15.44 2.71 -11.32
N ALA A 223 -15.12 4.00 -11.45
CA ALA A 223 -14.31 4.51 -12.56
C ALA A 223 -12.95 3.81 -12.65
N ILE A 224 -12.24 3.62 -11.52
CA ILE A 224 -10.96 2.91 -11.50
C ILE A 224 -11.14 1.44 -11.91
N ASN A 225 -12.19 0.77 -11.46
CA ASN A 225 -12.49 -0.60 -11.90
C ASN A 225 -12.72 -0.68 -13.41
N ILE A 226 -13.44 0.28 -13.98
CA ILE A 226 -13.63 0.38 -15.43
C ILE A 226 -12.31 0.63 -16.14
N MET A 227 -11.48 1.56 -15.65
CA MET A 227 -10.15 1.83 -16.21
C MET A 227 -9.22 0.60 -16.21
N MET A 228 -9.34 -0.26 -15.20
CA MET A 228 -8.50 -1.46 -15.08
C MET A 228 -8.98 -2.64 -15.94
N ASN A 229 -10.29 -2.73 -16.24
CA ASN A 229 -10.90 -3.95 -16.80
C ASN A 229 -11.81 -3.68 -18.01
N GLY A 230 -12.16 -2.43 -18.30
CA GLY A 230 -13.08 -2.01 -19.36
C GLY A 230 -12.39 -1.21 -20.47
N THR A 231 -13.18 -0.52 -21.24
CA THR A 231 -12.75 0.34 -22.35
C THR A 231 -12.89 1.83 -22.02
N GLU A 232 -12.27 2.68 -22.81
CA GLU A 232 -12.42 4.13 -22.73
C GLU A 232 -13.90 4.55 -22.92
N SER A 233 -14.61 3.92 -23.85
CA SER A 233 -16.04 4.18 -24.09
C SER A 233 -16.90 3.88 -22.87
N ASP A 234 -16.60 2.78 -22.15
CA ASP A 234 -17.31 2.43 -20.89
C ASP A 234 -17.07 3.48 -19.83
N LEU A 235 -15.84 3.97 -19.72
CA LEU A 235 -15.49 5.03 -18.77
C LEU A 235 -16.21 6.35 -19.07
N LEU A 236 -16.24 6.78 -20.34
CA LEU A 236 -16.92 7.99 -20.76
C LEU A 236 -18.43 7.91 -20.48
N SER A 237 -19.06 6.77 -20.83
CA SER A 237 -20.47 6.53 -20.55
C SER A 237 -20.78 6.56 -19.06
N PHE A 238 -19.91 5.97 -18.24
CA PHE A 238 -20.03 6.02 -16.77
C PHE A 238 -19.91 7.45 -16.23
N ILE A 239 -18.96 8.25 -16.72
CA ILE A 239 -18.76 9.63 -16.28
C ILE A 239 -20.01 10.48 -16.59
N ASP A 240 -20.59 10.33 -17.77
CA ASP A 240 -21.80 11.08 -18.15
C ASP A 240 -23.00 10.67 -17.29
N SER A 241 -23.21 9.37 -17.08
CA SER A 241 -24.24 8.88 -16.16
C SER A 241 -24.08 9.40 -14.73
N PHE A 242 -22.83 9.40 -14.24
CA PHE A 242 -22.55 9.90 -12.89
C PHE A 242 -22.74 11.41 -12.75
N LYS A 243 -22.51 12.22 -13.80
CA LYS A 243 -22.81 13.65 -13.78
C LYS A 243 -24.30 13.90 -13.56
N ASP A 244 -25.16 13.14 -14.24
CA ASP A 244 -26.60 13.26 -14.09
C ASP A 244 -27.07 12.83 -12.70
N GLU A 245 -26.55 11.71 -12.20
CA GLU A 245 -26.79 11.25 -10.82
C GLU A 245 -26.34 12.30 -9.81
N PHE A 246 -25.11 12.80 -9.92
CA PHE A 246 -24.53 13.77 -9.00
C PHE A 246 -25.35 15.06 -8.91
N ASN A 247 -25.87 15.54 -10.05
CA ASN A 247 -26.71 16.73 -10.09
C ASN A 247 -28.09 16.53 -9.44
N SER A 248 -28.53 15.29 -9.28
CA SER A 248 -29.80 14.94 -8.61
C SER A 248 -29.66 14.72 -7.10
N LEU A 249 -28.42 14.58 -6.59
CA LEU A 249 -28.18 14.33 -5.17
C LEU A 249 -28.45 15.57 -4.30
N PRO A 250 -28.93 15.38 -3.06
CA PRO A 250 -29.12 16.47 -2.12
C PRO A 250 -27.77 17.09 -1.71
N PRO A 251 -27.72 18.40 -1.42
CA PRO A 251 -26.48 19.10 -1.09
C PRO A 251 -25.68 18.49 0.05
N GLU A 252 -26.32 17.89 1.06
CA GLU A 252 -25.70 17.23 2.20
C GLU A 252 -24.88 16.00 1.81
N ASP A 253 -25.24 15.29 0.73
CA ASP A 253 -24.53 14.10 0.26
C ASP A 253 -23.32 14.45 -0.60
N ILE A 254 -23.34 15.60 -1.28
CA ILE A 254 -22.25 16.06 -2.15
C ILE A 254 -21.31 17.06 -1.47
N ALA A 255 -21.69 17.60 -0.31
CA ALA A 255 -20.86 18.51 0.45
C ALA A 255 -19.60 17.82 0.98
N PHE A 256 -18.47 18.55 1.00
CA PHE A 256 -17.21 18.03 1.54
C PHE A 256 -17.31 17.88 3.07
N PRO A 257 -17.19 16.66 3.61
CA PRO A 257 -17.18 16.45 5.06
C PRO A 257 -16.02 17.21 5.72
N ARG A 258 -16.29 17.92 6.79
CA ARG A 258 -15.30 18.62 7.59
C ARG A 258 -15.39 18.18 9.04
N SER A 259 -14.26 17.75 9.62
CA SER A 259 -14.21 17.41 11.05
C SER A 259 -14.10 18.67 11.90
N VAL A 260 -14.84 18.68 12.99
CA VAL A 260 -14.79 19.73 14.00
C VAL A 260 -14.21 19.18 15.28
N ASN A 261 -12.99 19.61 15.62
CA ASN A 261 -12.34 19.24 16.88
C ASN A 261 -12.88 20.08 18.03
N GLY A 262 -13.22 19.44 19.15
CA GLY A 262 -13.67 20.11 20.35
C GLY A 262 -15.06 20.73 20.20
N LEU A 263 -16.00 20.08 19.49
CA LEU A 263 -17.36 20.55 19.22
C LEU A 263 -18.07 21.09 20.47
N ARG A 264 -17.82 20.56 21.66
CA ARG A 264 -18.39 21.03 22.94
C ARG A 264 -18.08 22.50 23.21
N LYS A 265 -16.98 23.04 22.74
CA LYS A 265 -16.60 24.44 22.89
C LYS A 265 -17.55 25.39 22.14
N PHE A 266 -18.25 24.89 21.14
CA PHE A 266 -19.14 25.66 20.28
C PHE A 266 -20.63 25.39 20.56
N LYS A 267 -20.95 24.50 21.52
CA LYS A 267 -22.33 24.16 21.88
C LYS A 267 -22.91 24.95 23.07
N ALA A 268 -22.10 25.77 23.74
CA ALA A 268 -22.58 26.54 24.88
C ALA A 268 -23.53 27.67 24.40
N SER A 269 -24.68 27.79 25.04
CA SER A 269 -25.62 28.91 24.80
C SER A 269 -24.91 30.23 25.07
N GLY A 270 -25.05 31.21 24.17
CA GLY A 270 -24.35 32.49 24.29
C GLY A 270 -22.89 32.49 23.86
N THR A 271 -22.40 31.41 23.21
CA THR A 271 -21.06 31.40 22.66
C THR A 271 -20.90 32.41 21.54
N VAL A 272 -20.03 33.38 21.73
CA VAL A 272 -19.61 34.31 20.67
C VAL A 272 -18.41 33.70 19.95
N TYR A 273 -18.53 33.53 18.63
CA TYR A 273 -17.41 33.00 17.83
C TYR A 273 -16.23 33.97 17.83
N THR A 274 -15.11 33.52 18.37
CA THR A 274 -13.87 34.29 18.44
C THR A 274 -13.15 34.29 17.09
N LYS A 275 -12.21 35.26 16.92
CA LYS A 275 -11.29 35.28 15.79
C LYS A 275 -10.53 33.92 15.72
N GLY A 276 -10.53 33.28 14.56
CA GLY A 276 -9.91 31.96 14.39
C GLY A 276 -10.88 30.77 14.48
N THR A 277 -12.16 30.98 14.82
CA THR A 277 -13.17 29.91 14.70
C THR A 277 -13.30 29.48 13.23
N PRO A 278 -13.20 28.18 12.92
CA PRO A 278 -13.31 27.69 11.54
C PRO A 278 -14.64 28.10 10.88
N LEU A 279 -14.59 28.48 9.60
CA LEU A 279 -15.77 28.95 8.86
C LEU A 279 -16.93 27.95 8.87
N HIS A 280 -16.62 26.65 8.72
CA HIS A 280 -17.64 25.59 8.73
C HIS A 280 -18.31 25.40 10.10
N VAL A 281 -17.75 25.92 11.18
CA VAL A 281 -18.40 25.97 12.51
C VAL A 281 -19.28 27.21 12.65
N ARG A 282 -18.97 28.27 11.92
CA ARG A 282 -19.78 29.50 11.94
C ARG A 282 -21.02 29.41 11.03
N GLY A 283 -20.97 28.52 10.01
CA GLY A 283 -22.04 28.34 9.04
C GLY A 283 -23.09 27.29 9.45
N THR A 284 -22.85 26.55 10.54
CA THR A 284 -23.82 25.63 11.15
C THR A 284 -24.55 26.29 12.31
#